data_f9fc25ffa81380a419e9b7d503035bf6
#
_entry.id   f9fc25ffa81380a419e9b7d503035bf6
#
_cell.length_a   1.000
_cell.length_b   1.000
_cell.length_c   1.000
_cell.angle_alpha   90.00
_cell.angle_beta   90.00
_cell.angle_gamma   90.00
#
_symmetry.space_group_name_H-M   'P 1'
#
loop_
_entity.id
_entity.type
_entity.pdbx_description
1 polymer ?
#
loop_
_entity_poly.entity_id
_entity_poly.type
_entity_poly.pdbx_seq_one_letter_code
_entity_poly.pdbx_strand_id
1 'polypeptide(L)'
;MEANREGLLPQVGMEFSSVQEAWMFWIIYGGQKGFEVRKRFANKRKSDGNVRFCRYVCANEGHRKEDKRDHLTKCPRAETRTDCQVRMGLTMDQEKGTYKVTDLILEHNHMLHLPQTLHLMVSQRKISELQGFEIETADDAGIGPKAAHELACVQVGGSSNLSYTLRDHKNYLWAKRQREMAYGQAGSMLMYFQDKIAENPSFQYALQMDIEEQIANIFWVDAKMLTDYAYFGDVVSFDTTFGTNKESRPFGVFVGFNQFREIM
;
A
#
# COMPACT_ATOMS: atom_id res chain seq x y z
N MET A 1 -19.52 17.56 10.61
CA MET A 1 -20.41 18.16 9.58
C MET A 1 -20.85 17.05 8.63
N GLU A 2 -21.97 16.42 8.94
CA GLU A 2 -22.66 15.51 8.03
C GLU A 2 -23.51 16.35 7.08
N ALA A 3 -22.90 16.78 5.96
CA ALA A 3 -23.63 17.48 4.92
C ALA A 3 -24.28 16.43 4.01
N ASN A 4 -25.60 16.37 4.10
CA ASN A 4 -26.61 15.92 3.14
C ASN A 4 -26.11 14.98 2.02
N ARG A 5 -26.14 13.66 2.26
CA ARG A 5 -25.71 12.63 1.31
C ARG A 5 -26.79 12.20 0.32
N GLU A 6 -27.91 12.89 0.26
CA GLU A 6 -28.99 12.57 -0.66
C GLU A 6 -28.81 13.29 -2.00
N GLY A 7 -28.37 12.49 -3.04
CA GLY A 7 -28.92 12.71 -4.36
C GLY A 7 -28.26 13.70 -5.30
N LEU A 8 -26.98 14.07 -5.20
CA LEU A 8 -26.33 14.81 -6.30
C LEU A 8 -25.98 13.88 -7.47
N LEU A 9 -26.92 13.72 -8.37
CA LEU A 9 -26.68 13.07 -9.68
C LEU A 9 -25.77 14.00 -10.53
N PRO A 10 -24.71 13.49 -11.15
CA PRO A 10 -23.93 14.26 -12.10
C PRO A 10 -24.82 14.68 -13.28
N GLN A 11 -24.66 15.93 -13.72
CA GLN A 11 -25.41 16.50 -14.84
C GLN A 11 -24.48 17.27 -15.76
N VAL A 12 -24.80 17.26 -17.07
CA VAL A 12 -24.12 18.13 -18.02
C VAL A 12 -24.37 19.60 -17.65
N GLY A 13 -23.30 20.38 -17.64
CA GLY A 13 -23.39 21.78 -17.21
C GLY A 13 -23.03 22.05 -15.76
N MET A 14 -22.92 21.02 -14.90
CA MET A 14 -22.46 21.17 -13.53
C MET A 14 -21.06 21.78 -13.49
N GLU A 15 -20.83 22.74 -12.58
CA GLU A 15 -19.56 23.46 -12.45
C GLU A 15 -18.85 23.10 -11.15
N PHE A 16 -17.50 23.04 -11.22
CA PHE A 16 -16.61 22.77 -10.08
C PHE A 16 -15.50 23.82 -10.04
N SER A 17 -15.05 24.19 -8.86
CA SER A 17 -13.96 25.16 -8.69
C SER A 17 -12.60 24.55 -9.09
N SER A 18 -12.45 23.24 -9.04
CA SER A 18 -11.20 22.56 -9.38
C SER A 18 -11.42 21.13 -9.92
N VAL A 19 -10.43 20.61 -10.64
CA VAL A 19 -10.42 19.19 -11.07
C VAL A 19 -10.40 18.22 -9.86
N GLN A 20 -9.85 18.67 -8.73
CA GLN A 20 -9.82 17.86 -7.51
C GLN A 20 -11.20 17.75 -6.87
N GLU A 21 -11.96 18.84 -6.82
CA GLU A 21 -13.35 18.85 -6.35
C GLU A 21 -14.22 17.92 -7.21
N ALA A 22 -14.14 18.06 -8.52
CA ALA A 22 -14.85 17.19 -9.45
C ALA A 22 -14.44 15.71 -9.31
N TRP A 23 -13.16 15.43 -9.03
CA TRP A 23 -12.70 14.08 -8.75
C TRP A 23 -13.29 13.50 -7.46
N MET A 24 -13.32 14.28 -6.37
CA MET A 24 -13.95 13.86 -5.11
C MET A 24 -15.45 13.61 -5.28
N PHE A 25 -16.12 14.47 -6.02
CA PHE A 25 -17.53 14.28 -6.40
C PHE A 25 -17.73 12.93 -7.14
N TRP A 26 -16.87 12.62 -8.14
CA TRP A 26 -16.95 11.38 -8.91
C TRP A 26 -16.67 10.13 -8.06
N ILE A 27 -15.76 10.22 -7.10
CA ILE A 27 -15.50 9.16 -6.09
C ILE A 27 -16.76 8.89 -5.25
N ILE A 28 -17.38 9.95 -4.72
CA ILE A 28 -18.57 9.84 -3.88
C ILE A 28 -19.73 9.24 -4.67
N TYR A 29 -19.95 9.73 -5.90
CA TYR A 29 -20.96 9.20 -6.81
C TYR A 29 -20.73 7.70 -7.12
N GLY A 30 -19.49 7.32 -7.46
CA GLY A 30 -19.11 5.93 -7.70
C GLY A 30 -19.36 5.03 -6.49
N GLY A 31 -19.05 5.51 -5.28
CA GLY A 31 -19.35 4.83 -4.04
C GLY A 31 -20.84 4.62 -3.81
N GLN A 32 -21.66 5.67 -4.01
CA GLN A 32 -23.12 5.59 -3.88
C GLN A 32 -23.76 4.61 -4.87
N LYS A 33 -23.23 4.55 -6.09
CA LYS A 33 -23.73 3.67 -7.16
C LYS A 33 -23.12 2.29 -7.17
N GLY A 34 -21.99 2.07 -6.48
CA GLY A 34 -21.32 0.78 -6.40
C GLY A 34 -20.39 0.48 -7.57
N PHE A 35 -19.67 1.46 -8.11
CA PHE A 35 -18.65 1.22 -9.13
C PHE A 35 -17.33 1.90 -8.81
N GLU A 36 -16.23 1.24 -9.15
CA GLU A 36 -14.88 1.80 -9.04
C GLU A 36 -14.63 2.89 -10.07
N VAL A 37 -13.94 3.94 -9.65
CA VAL A 37 -13.64 5.10 -10.48
C VAL A 37 -12.17 5.19 -10.86
N ARG A 38 -11.89 5.80 -12.02
CA ARG A 38 -10.54 5.96 -12.55
C ARG A 38 -10.38 7.28 -13.27
N LYS A 39 -9.21 7.93 -13.10
CA LYS A 39 -8.79 9.05 -13.98
C LYS A 39 -8.32 8.45 -15.30
N ARG A 40 -8.91 8.89 -16.42
CA ARG A 40 -8.54 8.39 -17.75
C ARG A 40 -7.36 9.15 -18.32
N PHE A 41 -7.49 10.48 -18.41
CA PHE A 41 -6.44 11.41 -18.82
C PHE A 41 -6.76 12.83 -18.37
N ALA A 42 -5.73 13.67 -18.40
CA ALA A 42 -5.83 15.12 -18.22
C ALA A 42 -4.90 15.82 -19.23
N ASN A 43 -5.47 16.66 -20.09
CA ASN A 43 -4.73 17.46 -21.05
C ASN A 43 -4.39 18.79 -20.40
N LYS A 44 -3.10 19.06 -20.23
CA LYS A 44 -2.57 20.30 -19.66
C LYS A 44 -2.21 21.28 -20.77
N ARG A 45 -2.40 22.57 -20.49
CA ARG A 45 -1.87 23.63 -21.34
C ARG A 45 -0.35 23.69 -21.20
N LYS A 46 0.31 23.97 -22.31
CA LYS A 46 1.76 24.18 -22.33
C LYS A 46 2.19 25.50 -21.69
N SER A 47 1.30 26.51 -21.69
CA SER A 47 1.60 27.87 -21.24
C SER A 47 1.61 28.02 -19.71
N ASP A 48 0.66 27.39 -19.01
CA ASP A 48 0.41 27.60 -17.57
C ASP A 48 0.32 26.29 -16.78
N GLY A 49 0.43 25.14 -17.46
CA GLY A 49 0.33 23.83 -16.81
C GLY A 49 -1.09 23.44 -16.34
N ASN A 50 -2.07 24.33 -16.49
CA ASN A 50 -3.43 24.09 -16.06
C ASN A 50 -4.13 23.03 -16.91
N VAL A 51 -4.99 22.23 -16.28
CA VAL A 51 -5.77 21.21 -16.98
C VAL A 51 -6.84 21.92 -17.82
N ARG A 52 -6.78 21.73 -19.15
CA ARG A 52 -7.79 22.24 -20.07
C ARG A 52 -9.01 21.33 -20.18
N PHE A 53 -8.75 20.03 -20.21
CA PHE A 53 -9.76 18.99 -20.32
C PHE A 53 -9.31 17.75 -19.56
N CYS A 54 -10.23 17.12 -18.82
CA CYS A 54 -9.95 15.82 -18.20
C CYS A 54 -11.18 14.90 -18.26
N ARG A 55 -10.96 13.62 -18.11
CA ARG A 55 -12.02 12.62 -18.12
C ARG A 55 -11.85 11.63 -16.97
N TYR A 56 -12.93 11.44 -16.21
CA TYR A 56 -13.10 10.43 -15.20
C TYR A 56 -14.03 9.34 -15.72
N VAL A 57 -13.73 8.10 -15.42
CA VAL A 57 -14.41 6.93 -16.00
C VAL A 57 -14.67 5.86 -14.95
N CYS A 58 -15.55 4.90 -15.27
CA CYS A 58 -15.62 3.64 -14.57
C CYS A 58 -14.30 2.87 -14.72
N ALA A 59 -13.86 2.14 -13.71
CA ALA A 59 -12.64 1.33 -13.77
C ALA A 59 -12.70 0.24 -14.86
N ASN A 60 -13.93 -0.23 -15.20
CA ASN A 60 -14.19 -1.23 -16.23
C ASN A 60 -14.20 -0.65 -17.65
N GLU A 61 -13.87 0.65 -17.84
CA GLU A 61 -13.81 1.30 -19.16
C GLU A 61 -12.68 0.75 -20.01
N GLY A 62 -12.97 0.54 -21.30
CA GLY A 62 -12.04 0.08 -22.33
C GLY A 62 -11.67 -1.38 -22.20
N HIS A 63 -10.66 -1.81 -22.95
CA HIS A 63 -10.10 -3.15 -22.92
C HIS A 63 -8.66 -3.11 -22.40
N ARG A 64 -8.23 -4.20 -21.76
CA ARG A 64 -6.84 -4.38 -21.40
C ARG A 64 -6.02 -4.67 -22.67
N LYS A 65 -4.95 -3.93 -22.87
CA LYS A 65 -3.98 -4.28 -23.91
C LYS A 65 -3.24 -5.54 -23.49
N GLU A 66 -2.95 -6.43 -24.45
CA GLU A 66 -2.07 -7.56 -24.25
C GLU A 66 -0.72 -7.09 -23.72
N ASP A 67 -0.29 -7.66 -22.60
CA ASP A 67 1.05 -7.42 -22.06
C ASP A 67 2.01 -8.41 -22.69
N LYS A 68 3.13 -7.94 -23.24
CA LYS A 68 4.17 -8.77 -23.84
C LYS A 68 4.72 -9.83 -22.88
N ARG A 69 4.51 -9.65 -21.57
CA ARG A 69 4.92 -10.57 -20.51
C ARG A 69 3.85 -11.59 -20.12
N ASP A 70 2.63 -11.49 -20.65
CA ASP A 70 1.51 -12.36 -20.25
C ASP A 70 1.80 -13.84 -20.52
N HIS A 71 2.57 -14.17 -21.58
CA HIS A 71 3.01 -15.55 -21.88
C HIS A 71 3.95 -16.15 -20.83
N LEU A 72 4.62 -15.34 -20.01
CA LEU A 72 5.50 -15.78 -18.92
C LEU A 72 4.76 -15.88 -17.57
N THR A 73 3.51 -15.42 -17.52
CA THR A 73 2.76 -15.32 -16.27
C THR A 73 2.02 -16.62 -16.01
N LYS A 74 2.41 -17.37 -14.96
CA LYS A 74 1.75 -18.63 -14.56
C LYS A 74 0.30 -18.44 -14.13
N CYS A 75 -0.04 -17.27 -13.60
CA CYS A 75 -1.37 -16.94 -13.10
C CYS A 75 -1.76 -15.52 -13.59
N PRO A 76 -2.31 -15.38 -14.80
CA PRO A 76 -2.66 -14.08 -15.35
C PRO A 76 -3.76 -13.43 -14.52
N ARG A 77 -3.67 -12.11 -14.37
CA ARG A 77 -4.69 -11.32 -13.68
C ARG A 77 -6.01 -11.39 -14.47
N ALA A 78 -7.12 -11.67 -13.79
CA ALA A 78 -8.43 -11.69 -14.39
C ALA A 78 -8.73 -10.37 -15.13
N GLU A 79 -9.38 -10.48 -16.30
CA GLU A 79 -9.87 -9.30 -17.04
C GLU A 79 -11.07 -8.71 -16.29
N THR A 80 -10.96 -7.45 -15.97
CA THR A 80 -12.01 -6.70 -15.26
C THR A 80 -12.62 -5.59 -16.10
N ARG A 81 -12.08 -5.33 -17.31
CA ARG A 81 -12.60 -4.30 -18.21
C ARG A 81 -13.62 -4.88 -19.16
N THR A 82 -14.77 -4.25 -19.23
CA THR A 82 -15.93 -4.66 -20.02
C THR A 82 -16.30 -3.67 -21.10
N ASP A 83 -15.40 -2.75 -21.42
CA ASP A 83 -15.66 -1.58 -22.27
C ASP A 83 -16.84 -0.72 -21.77
N CYS A 84 -16.94 -0.55 -20.48
CA CYS A 84 -17.95 0.29 -19.85
C CYS A 84 -17.81 1.74 -20.34
N GLN A 85 -18.91 2.33 -20.81
CA GLN A 85 -18.89 3.68 -21.38
C GLN A 85 -19.09 4.79 -20.35
N VAL A 86 -19.30 4.44 -19.07
CA VAL A 86 -19.55 5.40 -17.98
C VAL A 86 -18.36 6.36 -17.81
N ARG A 87 -18.68 7.64 -17.95
CA ARG A 87 -17.69 8.70 -17.90
C ARG A 87 -18.28 10.06 -17.54
N MET A 88 -17.41 10.92 -16.99
CA MET A 88 -17.64 12.35 -16.81
C MET A 88 -16.44 13.11 -17.37
N GLY A 89 -16.66 13.90 -18.40
CA GLY A 89 -15.69 14.77 -19.04
C GLY A 89 -15.85 16.21 -18.58
N LEU A 90 -14.74 16.86 -18.25
CA LEU A 90 -14.68 18.21 -17.71
C LEU A 90 -13.85 19.10 -18.63
N THR A 91 -14.39 20.27 -18.98
CA THR A 91 -13.70 21.32 -19.74
C THR A 91 -13.54 22.57 -18.89
N MET A 92 -12.37 23.18 -18.92
CA MET A 92 -12.09 24.42 -18.22
C MET A 92 -12.79 25.58 -18.93
N ASP A 93 -13.62 26.33 -18.22
CA ASP A 93 -14.13 27.64 -18.61
C ASP A 93 -13.04 28.68 -18.29
N GLN A 94 -12.54 29.34 -19.35
CA GLN A 94 -11.42 30.26 -19.19
C GLN A 94 -11.83 31.61 -18.59
N GLU A 95 -13.07 32.03 -18.80
CA GLU A 95 -13.57 33.29 -18.29
C GLU A 95 -13.84 33.22 -16.79
N LYS A 96 -14.41 32.10 -16.35
CA LYS A 96 -14.77 31.88 -14.96
C LYS A 96 -13.67 31.22 -14.14
N GLY A 97 -12.69 30.54 -14.76
CA GLY A 97 -11.67 29.74 -14.08
C GLY A 97 -12.23 28.45 -13.45
N THR A 98 -13.44 28.02 -13.83
CA THR A 98 -14.13 26.84 -13.32
C THR A 98 -14.08 25.68 -14.30
N TYR A 99 -14.46 24.47 -13.85
CA TYR A 99 -14.52 23.27 -14.68
C TYR A 99 -15.98 22.85 -14.85
N LYS A 100 -16.43 22.76 -16.09
CA LYS A 100 -17.81 22.41 -16.44
C LYS A 100 -17.89 21.01 -16.99
N VAL A 101 -18.89 20.23 -16.57
CA VAL A 101 -19.22 18.92 -17.15
C VAL A 101 -19.74 19.09 -18.56
N THR A 102 -19.02 18.56 -19.55
CA THR A 102 -19.36 18.68 -20.99
C THR A 102 -19.67 17.33 -21.65
N ASP A 103 -19.25 16.21 -21.04
CA ASP A 103 -19.48 14.85 -21.54
C ASP A 103 -19.87 13.95 -20.37
N LEU A 104 -21.02 13.29 -20.44
CA LEU A 104 -21.55 12.47 -19.36
C LEU A 104 -22.30 11.25 -19.89
N ILE A 105 -21.88 10.06 -19.47
CA ILE A 105 -22.60 8.80 -19.67
C ILE A 105 -22.63 8.07 -18.32
N LEU A 106 -23.81 7.58 -17.92
CA LEU A 106 -24.04 6.98 -16.59
C LEU A 106 -24.50 5.52 -16.65
N GLU A 107 -24.78 4.97 -17.84
CA GLU A 107 -25.25 3.59 -18.00
C GLU A 107 -24.10 2.60 -18.00
N HIS A 108 -24.14 1.63 -17.08
CA HIS A 108 -23.15 0.56 -16.95
C HIS A 108 -23.56 -0.69 -17.74
N ASN A 109 -22.58 -1.38 -18.31
CA ASN A 109 -22.75 -2.68 -19.00
C ASN A 109 -22.25 -3.86 -18.15
N HIS A 110 -22.07 -3.67 -16.86
CA HIS A 110 -21.60 -4.70 -15.91
C HIS A 110 -22.32 -4.58 -14.56
N MET A 111 -22.21 -5.60 -13.72
CA MET A 111 -22.79 -5.59 -12.38
C MET A 111 -22.07 -4.58 -11.49
N LEU A 112 -22.82 -3.93 -10.62
CA LEU A 112 -22.32 -2.96 -9.63
C LEU A 112 -22.11 -3.66 -8.28
N HIS A 113 -21.24 -3.09 -7.47
CA HIS A 113 -21.02 -3.56 -6.10
C HIS A 113 -22.26 -3.37 -5.23
N LEU A 114 -22.57 -4.37 -4.43
CA LEU A 114 -23.62 -4.27 -3.43
C LEU A 114 -23.21 -3.31 -2.30
N PRO A 115 -24.15 -2.62 -1.64
CA PRO A 115 -23.87 -1.70 -0.54
C PRO A 115 -22.97 -2.32 0.54
N GLN A 116 -23.15 -3.62 0.84
CA GLN A 116 -22.38 -4.34 1.86
C GLN A 116 -20.89 -4.54 1.48
N THR A 117 -20.54 -4.41 0.19
CA THR A 117 -19.19 -4.64 -0.32
C THR A 117 -18.45 -3.35 -0.69
N LEU A 118 -19.04 -2.18 -0.45
CA LEU A 118 -18.45 -0.89 -0.81
C LEU A 118 -17.11 -0.63 -0.12
N HIS A 119 -16.95 -1.12 1.12
CA HIS A 119 -15.70 -1.03 1.87
C HIS A 119 -14.52 -1.78 1.22
N LEU A 120 -14.80 -2.68 0.26
CA LEU A 120 -13.78 -3.39 -0.51
C LEU A 120 -13.32 -2.61 -1.75
N MET A 121 -14.04 -1.55 -2.14
CA MET A 121 -13.70 -0.73 -3.30
C MET A 121 -12.48 0.13 -3.02
N VAL A 122 -11.48 0.09 -3.91
CA VAL A 122 -10.21 0.82 -3.74
C VAL A 122 -10.42 2.33 -3.64
N SER A 123 -11.36 2.86 -4.44
CA SER A 123 -11.69 4.30 -4.45
C SER A 123 -12.36 4.79 -3.17
N GLN A 124 -12.94 3.88 -2.38
CA GLN A 124 -13.64 4.20 -1.13
C GLN A 124 -12.78 3.98 0.12
N ARG A 125 -11.57 3.41 -0.05
CA ARG A 125 -10.67 3.09 1.07
C ARG A 125 -9.65 4.20 1.28
N LYS A 126 -9.48 4.56 2.54
CA LYS A 126 -8.46 5.53 2.95
C LYS A 126 -8.07 5.28 4.40
N ILE A 127 -6.79 5.24 4.67
CA ILE A 127 -6.25 5.30 6.02
C ILE A 127 -6.21 6.78 6.42
N SER A 128 -6.91 7.16 7.49
CA SER A 128 -6.84 8.50 8.08
C SER A 128 -5.53 8.70 8.84
N GLU A 129 -5.20 9.94 9.18
CA GLU A 129 -3.99 10.25 9.98
C GLU A 129 -4.03 9.55 11.34
N LEU A 130 -5.19 9.54 12.01
CA LEU A 130 -5.37 8.84 13.28
C LEU A 130 -5.15 7.33 13.14
N GLN A 131 -5.76 6.71 12.12
CA GLN A 131 -5.56 5.29 11.85
C GLN A 131 -4.10 4.97 11.48
N GLY A 132 -3.43 5.88 10.75
CA GLY A 132 -1.99 5.76 10.48
C GLY A 132 -1.17 5.74 11.75
N PHE A 133 -1.45 6.66 12.69
CA PHE A 133 -0.79 6.70 13.99
C PHE A 133 -1.04 5.42 14.82
N GLU A 134 -2.28 4.91 14.84
CA GLU A 134 -2.62 3.65 15.52
C GLU A 134 -1.86 2.44 14.92
N ILE A 135 -1.76 2.38 13.59
CA ILE A 135 -1.02 1.35 12.87
C ILE A 135 0.48 1.41 13.23
N GLU A 136 1.07 2.60 13.26
CA GLU A 136 2.48 2.80 13.59
C GLU A 136 2.76 2.45 15.05
N THR A 137 1.91 2.88 15.97
CA THR A 137 2.02 2.56 17.40
C THR A 137 1.96 1.05 17.66
N ALA A 138 1.08 0.34 16.95
CA ALA A 138 0.99 -1.12 17.06
C ALA A 138 2.24 -1.81 16.51
N ASP A 139 2.79 -1.34 15.37
CA ASP A 139 4.02 -1.86 14.78
C ASP A 139 5.22 -1.64 15.70
N ASP A 140 5.35 -0.45 16.28
CA ASP A 140 6.42 -0.08 17.23
C ASP A 140 6.32 -0.88 18.54
N ALA A 141 5.11 -1.27 18.96
CA ALA A 141 4.87 -2.17 20.10
C ALA A 141 5.09 -3.66 19.77
N GLY A 142 5.51 -4.01 18.55
CA GLY A 142 5.75 -5.39 18.11
C GLY A 142 4.48 -6.19 17.79
N ILE A 143 3.31 -5.53 17.67
CA ILE A 143 2.06 -6.20 17.30
C ILE A 143 2.05 -6.43 15.78
N GLY A 144 2.03 -7.69 15.37
CA GLY A 144 2.04 -8.04 13.95
C GLY A 144 0.85 -7.46 13.17
N PRO A 145 1.00 -7.14 11.87
CA PRO A 145 0.00 -6.41 11.08
C PRO A 145 -1.38 -7.08 11.03
N LYS A 146 -1.44 -8.41 11.13
CA LYS A 146 -2.72 -9.14 11.14
C LYS A 146 -3.47 -8.90 12.44
N ALA A 147 -2.80 -9.06 13.58
CA ALA A 147 -3.41 -8.86 14.90
C ALA A 147 -3.83 -7.40 15.11
N ALA A 148 -3.00 -6.43 14.70
CA ALA A 148 -3.32 -5.01 14.76
C ALA A 148 -4.56 -4.66 13.91
N HIS A 149 -4.65 -5.21 12.69
CA HIS A 149 -5.82 -5.02 11.83
C HIS A 149 -7.09 -5.66 12.40
N GLU A 150 -7.00 -6.86 12.98
CA GLU A 150 -8.12 -7.55 13.65
C GLU A 150 -8.61 -6.74 14.85
N LEU A 151 -7.69 -6.19 15.67
CA LEU A 151 -8.02 -5.29 16.76
C LEU A 151 -8.78 -4.05 16.27
N ALA A 152 -8.29 -3.40 15.23
CA ALA A 152 -8.98 -2.24 14.62
C ALA A 152 -10.38 -2.61 14.11
N CYS A 153 -10.56 -3.79 13.49
CA CYS A 153 -11.88 -4.27 13.09
C CYS A 153 -12.85 -4.40 14.29
N VAL A 154 -12.38 -4.95 15.40
CA VAL A 154 -13.20 -5.09 16.63
C VAL A 154 -13.58 -3.73 17.20
N GLN A 155 -12.65 -2.78 17.26
CA GLN A 155 -12.88 -1.43 17.77
C GLN A 155 -13.96 -0.66 17.01
N VAL A 156 -14.05 -0.85 15.69
CA VAL A 156 -15.07 -0.19 14.85
C VAL A 156 -16.35 -1.01 14.66
N GLY A 157 -16.47 -2.16 15.35
CA GLY A 157 -17.67 -3.00 15.29
C GLY A 157 -17.77 -3.85 14.00
N GLY A 158 -16.64 -4.18 13.37
CA GLY A 158 -16.57 -5.09 12.23
C GLY A 158 -15.74 -4.56 11.06
N SER A 159 -15.26 -5.47 10.23
CA SER A 159 -14.38 -5.15 9.08
C SER A 159 -15.06 -4.29 8.01
N SER A 160 -16.40 -4.33 7.90
CA SER A 160 -17.16 -3.46 6.98
C SER A 160 -17.17 -1.99 7.37
N ASN A 161 -16.91 -1.69 8.65
CA ASN A 161 -16.86 -0.33 9.18
C ASN A 161 -15.44 0.26 9.16
N LEU A 162 -14.44 -0.57 8.88
CA LEU A 162 -13.05 -0.12 8.75
C LEU A 162 -12.80 0.41 7.34
N SER A 163 -12.20 1.59 7.23
CA SER A 163 -11.96 2.28 5.96
C SER A 163 -10.77 1.75 5.16
N TYR A 164 -10.14 0.65 5.60
CA TYR A 164 -8.99 0.03 4.93
C TYR A 164 -8.96 -1.48 5.16
N THR A 165 -8.31 -2.21 4.26
CA THR A 165 -8.14 -3.66 4.36
C THR A 165 -6.79 -4.02 4.99
N LEU A 166 -6.61 -5.30 5.38
CA LEU A 166 -5.31 -5.82 5.83
C LEU A 166 -4.19 -5.58 4.81
N ARG A 167 -4.51 -5.62 3.50
CA ARG A 167 -3.54 -5.31 2.45
C ARG A 167 -3.12 -3.84 2.49
N ASP A 168 -4.07 -2.92 2.71
CA ASP A 168 -3.77 -1.49 2.80
C ASP A 168 -2.93 -1.21 4.05
N HIS A 169 -3.23 -1.86 5.18
CA HIS A 169 -2.41 -1.81 6.41
C HIS A 169 -0.96 -2.22 6.13
N LYS A 170 -0.75 -3.40 5.51
CA LYS A 170 0.60 -3.88 5.15
C LYS A 170 1.32 -2.95 4.17
N ASN A 171 0.59 -2.40 3.17
CA ASN A 171 1.15 -1.46 2.21
C ASN A 171 1.55 -0.13 2.89
N TYR A 172 0.78 0.33 3.87
CA TYR A 172 1.08 1.52 4.66
C TYR A 172 2.40 1.36 5.42
N LEU A 173 2.56 0.26 6.16
CA LEU A 173 3.80 -0.05 6.88
C LEU A 173 4.99 -0.24 5.94
N TRP A 174 4.77 -0.89 4.79
CA TRP A 174 5.82 -1.00 3.78
C TRP A 174 6.26 0.37 3.27
N ALA A 175 5.32 1.26 2.97
CA ALA A 175 5.62 2.62 2.51
C ALA A 175 6.31 3.47 3.59
N LYS A 176 5.96 3.30 4.89
CA LYS A 176 6.67 3.90 6.02
C LYS A 176 8.13 3.47 6.01
N ARG A 177 8.39 2.15 6.03
CA ARG A 177 9.74 1.60 6.04
C ARG A 177 10.57 2.04 4.84
N GLN A 178 9.96 2.14 3.63
CA GLN A 178 10.68 2.66 2.46
C GLN A 178 11.08 4.13 2.60
N ARG A 179 10.27 4.97 3.25
CA ARG A 179 10.62 6.37 3.52
C ARG A 179 11.73 6.51 4.56
N GLU A 180 11.75 5.62 5.54
CA GLU A 180 12.76 5.59 6.61
C GLU A 180 14.12 5.07 6.12
N MET A 181 14.15 4.31 5.02
CA MET A 181 15.39 3.81 4.40
C MET A 181 16.12 4.89 3.58
N ALA A 182 16.42 6.03 4.19
CA ALA A 182 17.08 7.17 3.52
C ALA A 182 18.45 6.84 2.93
N TYR A 183 19.17 5.87 3.50
CA TYR A 183 20.51 5.45 3.09
C TYR A 183 20.52 4.14 2.27
N GLY A 184 19.37 3.74 1.72
CA GLY A 184 19.20 2.43 1.09
C GLY A 184 19.16 1.27 2.11
N GLN A 185 18.90 0.05 1.62
CA GLN A 185 18.72 -1.11 2.51
C GLN A 185 19.98 -1.45 3.32
N ALA A 186 21.14 -1.45 2.66
CA ALA A 186 22.42 -1.75 3.32
C ALA A 186 22.79 -0.70 4.36
N GLY A 187 22.68 0.58 4.02
CA GLY A 187 23.00 1.68 4.94
C GLY A 187 22.08 1.69 6.17
N SER A 188 20.77 1.49 5.98
CA SER A 188 19.82 1.45 7.09
C SER A 188 20.06 0.26 8.01
N MET A 189 20.48 -0.88 7.46
CA MET A 189 20.84 -2.05 8.26
C MET A 189 22.12 -1.81 9.07
N LEU A 190 23.13 -1.17 8.49
CA LEU A 190 24.36 -0.83 9.21
C LEU A 190 24.09 0.18 10.34
N MET A 191 23.23 1.17 10.12
CA MET A 191 22.76 2.07 11.17
C MET A 191 22.06 1.32 12.30
N TYR A 192 21.15 0.42 11.96
CA TYR A 192 20.48 -0.44 12.96
C TYR A 192 21.49 -1.23 13.81
N PHE A 193 22.56 -1.78 13.22
CA PHE A 193 23.60 -2.47 13.97
C PHE A 193 24.39 -1.52 14.88
N GLN A 194 24.67 -0.30 14.42
CA GLN A 194 25.33 0.72 15.25
C GLN A 194 24.47 1.11 16.44
N ASP A 195 23.15 1.30 16.22
CA ASP A 195 22.21 1.60 17.30
C ASP A 195 22.15 0.43 18.32
N LYS A 196 22.12 -0.82 17.82
CA LYS A 196 22.16 -2.00 18.71
C LYS A 196 23.43 -2.13 19.54
N ILE A 197 24.58 -1.79 18.99
CA ILE A 197 25.84 -1.72 19.75
C ILE A 197 25.77 -0.59 20.80
N ALA A 198 25.19 0.56 20.46
CA ALA A 198 25.03 1.66 21.41
C ALA A 198 24.06 1.29 22.55
N GLU A 199 23.00 0.55 22.27
CA GLU A 199 22.07 0.03 23.28
C GLU A 199 22.71 -1.06 24.15
N ASN A 200 23.47 -1.97 23.53
CA ASN A 200 24.14 -3.08 24.23
C ASN A 200 25.48 -3.41 23.55
N PRO A 201 26.63 -3.04 24.20
CA PRO A 201 27.97 -3.27 23.65
C PRO A 201 28.31 -4.75 23.38
N SER A 202 27.54 -5.69 23.94
CA SER A 202 27.72 -7.12 23.67
C SER A 202 27.04 -7.59 22.37
N PHE A 203 26.27 -6.74 21.70
CA PHE A 203 25.80 -7.02 20.35
C PHE A 203 26.99 -7.04 19.38
N GLN A 204 27.09 -8.07 18.55
CA GLN A 204 28.19 -8.20 17.60
C GLN A 204 27.65 -8.46 16.20
N TYR A 205 28.36 -7.90 15.22
CA TYR A 205 28.14 -8.25 13.81
C TYR A 205 29.47 -8.31 13.06
N ALA A 206 29.47 -9.02 11.94
CA ALA A 206 30.58 -9.13 11.02
C ALA A 206 30.07 -8.95 9.59
N LEU A 207 30.86 -8.26 8.79
CA LEU A 207 30.59 -8.02 7.36
C LEU A 207 31.73 -8.63 6.54
N GLN A 208 31.36 -9.31 5.47
CA GLN A 208 32.29 -9.66 4.41
C GLN A 208 31.95 -8.88 3.16
N MET A 209 32.93 -8.16 2.63
CA MET A 209 32.82 -7.43 1.37
C MET A 209 33.47 -8.22 0.26
N ASP A 210 32.94 -8.08 -0.96
CA ASP A 210 33.59 -8.57 -2.15
C ASP A 210 34.60 -7.56 -2.74
N ILE A 211 35.19 -7.87 -3.86
CA ILE A 211 36.21 -7.03 -4.54
C ILE A 211 35.62 -5.73 -5.11
N GLU A 212 34.28 -5.63 -5.23
CA GLU A 212 33.56 -4.46 -5.72
C GLU A 212 32.98 -3.64 -4.56
N GLU A 213 33.45 -3.90 -3.32
CA GLU A 213 32.96 -3.27 -2.08
C GLU A 213 31.46 -3.51 -1.82
N GLN A 214 30.90 -4.61 -2.40
CA GLN A 214 29.53 -5.04 -2.12
C GLN A 214 29.50 -5.97 -0.92
N ILE A 215 28.46 -5.87 -0.10
CA ILE A 215 28.27 -6.78 1.03
C ILE A 215 27.97 -8.20 0.51
N ALA A 216 28.95 -9.10 0.67
CA ALA A 216 28.82 -10.49 0.27
C ALA A 216 28.09 -11.32 1.33
N ASN A 217 28.50 -11.19 2.60
CA ASN A 217 27.89 -11.89 3.73
C ASN A 217 27.76 -10.96 4.94
N ILE A 218 26.75 -11.25 5.76
CA ILE A 218 26.50 -10.58 7.02
C ILE A 218 26.19 -11.65 8.06
N PHE A 219 26.80 -11.50 9.21
CA PHE A 219 26.49 -12.26 10.42
C PHE A 219 26.24 -11.30 11.57
N TRP A 220 25.26 -11.58 12.41
CA TRP A 220 25.02 -10.83 13.65
C TRP A 220 24.51 -11.74 14.75
N VAL A 221 24.75 -11.31 15.98
CA VAL A 221 24.33 -12.02 17.19
C VAL A 221 24.06 -11.02 18.30
N ASP A 222 22.96 -11.17 19.03
CA ASP A 222 22.67 -10.32 20.16
C ASP A 222 23.35 -10.83 21.46
N ALA A 223 23.38 -9.97 22.48
CA ALA A 223 24.04 -10.24 23.73
C ALA A 223 23.45 -11.46 24.48
N LYS A 224 22.11 -11.68 24.36
CA LYS A 224 21.46 -12.82 24.99
C LYS A 224 21.88 -14.12 24.30
N MET A 225 21.89 -14.13 22.97
CA MET A 225 22.33 -15.30 22.18
C MET A 225 23.78 -15.68 22.48
N LEU A 226 24.67 -14.70 22.65
CA LEU A 226 26.07 -14.98 23.06
C LEU A 226 26.16 -15.63 24.43
N THR A 227 25.38 -15.13 25.38
CA THR A 227 25.33 -15.68 26.73
C THR A 227 24.75 -17.09 26.72
N ASP A 228 23.62 -17.28 26.05
CA ASP A 228 22.97 -18.59 25.94
C ASP A 228 23.89 -19.60 25.23
N TYR A 229 24.59 -19.19 24.16
CA TYR A 229 25.57 -20.02 23.47
C TYR A 229 26.74 -20.44 24.38
N ALA A 230 27.24 -19.54 25.22
CA ALA A 230 28.34 -19.82 26.14
C ALA A 230 27.95 -20.90 27.17
N TYR A 231 26.67 -21.00 27.58
CA TYR A 231 26.18 -21.97 28.57
C TYR A 231 25.57 -23.22 27.94
N PHE A 232 24.98 -23.14 26.77
CA PHE A 232 24.16 -24.20 26.16
C PHE A 232 24.53 -24.52 24.72
N GLY A 233 25.67 -24.03 24.24
CA GLY A 233 26.12 -24.17 22.85
C GLY A 233 26.62 -25.54 22.44
N ASP A 234 26.50 -26.59 23.32
CA ASP A 234 26.93 -27.95 23.02
C ASP A 234 26.21 -28.57 21.81
N VAL A 235 24.97 -28.15 21.58
CA VAL A 235 24.16 -28.59 20.44
C VAL A 235 23.53 -27.37 19.75
N VAL A 236 23.99 -27.08 18.54
CA VAL A 236 23.46 -26.02 17.71
C VAL A 236 23.07 -26.61 16.34
N SER A 237 21.86 -26.32 15.92
CA SER A 237 21.37 -26.65 14.58
C SER A 237 21.56 -25.44 13.65
N PHE A 238 21.93 -25.68 12.40
CA PHE A 238 22.01 -24.65 11.37
C PHE A 238 21.00 -24.97 10.28
N ASP A 239 20.10 -24.02 10.04
CA ASP A 239 19.09 -24.11 8.98
C ASP A 239 19.24 -22.99 7.98
N THR A 240 18.95 -23.26 6.71
CA THR A 240 19.03 -22.30 5.62
C THR A 240 17.71 -22.18 4.88
N THR A 241 17.29 -20.96 4.67
CA THR A 241 16.10 -20.62 3.88
C THR A 241 16.50 -19.87 2.62
N PHE A 242 15.98 -20.30 1.47
CA PHE A 242 16.28 -19.71 0.17
C PHE A 242 15.09 -18.90 -0.37
N GLY A 243 15.39 -17.84 -1.14
CA GLY A 243 14.38 -17.08 -1.87
C GLY A 243 13.46 -16.23 -1.01
N THR A 244 13.79 -15.99 0.25
CA THR A 244 13.00 -15.17 1.18
C THR A 244 13.26 -13.67 1.03
N ASN A 245 14.38 -13.29 0.41
CA ASN A 245 14.76 -11.90 0.15
C ASN A 245 14.77 -11.60 -1.34
N LYS A 246 14.73 -10.30 -1.69
CA LYS A 246 14.68 -9.80 -3.06
C LYS A 246 15.90 -10.23 -3.89
N GLU A 247 17.05 -10.35 -3.25
CA GLU A 247 18.32 -10.71 -3.89
C GLU A 247 18.53 -12.23 -3.99
N SER A 248 17.53 -13.02 -3.56
CA SER A 248 17.57 -14.51 -3.58
C SER A 248 18.79 -15.10 -2.86
N ARG A 249 19.37 -14.37 -1.89
CA ARG A 249 20.50 -14.83 -1.10
C ARG A 249 20.03 -15.79 -0.01
N PRO A 250 20.81 -16.80 0.36
CA PRO A 250 20.50 -17.68 1.47
C PRO A 250 20.42 -16.88 2.78
N PHE A 251 19.44 -17.21 3.61
CA PHE A 251 19.35 -16.74 4.98
C PHE A 251 19.59 -17.94 5.91
N GLY A 252 20.66 -17.89 6.69
CA GLY A 252 21.03 -18.95 7.62
C GLY A 252 20.68 -18.55 9.06
N VAL A 253 20.15 -19.49 9.81
CA VAL A 253 19.83 -19.33 11.24
C VAL A 253 20.53 -20.41 12.04
N PHE A 254 21.25 -20.02 13.08
CA PHE A 254 21.74 -20.92 14.10
C PHE A 254 20.68 -21.02 15.20
N VAL A 255 20.30 -22.23 15.57
CA VAL A 255 19.25 -22.51 16.55
C VAL A 255 19.80 -23.44 17.62
N GLY A 256 19.68 -23.06 18.87
CA GLY A 256 19.98 -23.86 20.02
C GLY A 256 18.83 -23.88 21.03
N PHE A 257 18.99 -24.59 22.13
CA PHE A 257 18.00 -24.67 23.20
C PHE A 257 18.66 -24.37 24.55
N ASN A 258 18.02 -23.50 25.32
CA ASN A 258 18.44 -23.25 26.69
C ASN A 258 17.94 -24.35 27.66
N GLN A 259 18.28 -24.23 28.95
CA GLN A 259 17.85 -25.16 29.99
C GLN A 259 16.32 -25.29 30.14
N PHE A 260 15.56 -24.32 29.70
CA PHE A 260 14.09 -24.33 29.73
C PHE A 260 13.48 -24.87 28.41
N ARG A 261 14.30 -25.36 27.50
CA ARG A 261 13.92 -25.80 26.13
C ARG A 261 13.33 -24.68 25.27
N GLU A 262 13.66 -23.44 25.57
CA GLU A 262 13.34 -22.31 24.72
C GLU A 262 14.36 -22.19 23.59
N ILE A 263 13.91 -21.76 22.41
CA ILE A 263 14.76 -21.52 21.26
C ILE A 263 15.64 -20.30 21.54
N MET A 264 16.93 -20.41 21.32
CA MET A 264 17.92 -19.34 21.38
C MET A 264 18.57 -19.10 20.01
#